data_07bc064e659e3618d9efcc3596c6d0ec
#
_entry.id   07bc064e659e3618d9efcc3596c6d0ec
#
_cell.length_a   1.000
_cell.length_b   1.000
_cell.length_c   1.000
_cell.angle_alpha   90.00
_cell.angle_beta   90.00
_cell.angle_gamma   90.00
#
_symmetry.space_group_name_H-M   'P 1'
#
loop_
_entity.id
_entity.type
_entity.pdbx_description
1 polymer ?
#
loop_
_entity_poly.entity_id
_entity_poly.type
_entity_poly.pdbx_seq_one_letter_code
_entity_poly.pdbx_strand_id
1 'polypeptide(L)'
;MEAGNNEWPAAIGIDLGGTKTEALLLSADGSVLFRRRRPTPREEGYEAILGRVAGMVREAAAELPPSASYTLGIGIPGSLDPVNGLVRNANSTCLIGHALKSDLERLLGHPVRVRNDADCFTLAECRAGAGKGYGLVFGIIMGTGCGGGICMDGQVREGPHRIAGEWGHYSVDPQGAECYCANRGCVETLISGSGVEAAFFRDFGERL
;
A
#
# COMPACT_ATOMS: atom_id res chain seq x y z
N MET A 1 14.25 -19.28 33.42
CA MET A 1 13.23 -19.11 32.37
C MET A 1 13.95 -18.44 31.21
N GLU A 2 14.38 -19.22 30.24
CA GLU A 2 15.07 -18.73 29.04
C GLU A 2 14.07 -17.90 28.26
N ALA A 3 14.44 -16.64 27.99
CA ALA A 3 13.73 -15.80 27.02
C ALA A 3 13.88 -16.51 25.66
N GLY A 4 12.80 -17.14 25.19
CA GLY A 4 12.76 -17.73 23.87
C GLY A 4 13.13 -16.65 22.85
N ASN A 5 14.21 -16.88 22.13
CA ASN A 5 14.58 -16.11 20.94
C ASN A 5 13.42 -16.19 19.95
N ASN A 6 12.52 -15.25 20.03
CA ASN A 6 11.46 -15.07 19.05
C ASN A 6 12.09 -14.32 17.86
N GLU A 7 13.06 -14.98 17.19
CA GLU A 7 13.64 -14.46 15.96
C GLU A 7 12.54 -14.49 14.88
N TRP A 8 11.93 -13.35 14.69
CA TRP A 8 11.07 -13.16 13.53
C TRP A 8 11.90 -13.42 12.27
N PRO A 9 11.42 -14.19 11.29
CA PRO A 9 12.15 -14.34 10.04
C PRO A 9 12.34 -12.96 9.39
N ALA A 10 13.36 -12.84 8.55
CA ALA A 10 13.53 -11.64 7.74
C ALA A 10 12.23 -11.28 7.00
N ALA A 11 12.03 -10.03 6.70
CA ALA A 11 10.80 -9.57 6.05
C ALA A 11 11.11 -8.77 4.78
N ILE A 12 10.54 -9.19 3.67
CA ILE A 12 10.53 -8.40 2.43
C ILE A 12 9.21 -7.67 2.33
N GLY A 13 9.29 -6.34 2.22
CA GLY A 13 8.17 -5.46 1.96
C GLY A 13 8.27 -4.84 0.58
N ILE A 14 7.17 -4.83 -0.16
CA ILE A 14 7.03 -4.10 -1.43
C ILE A 14 5.98 -3.03 -1.26
N ASP A 15 6.33 -1.79 -1.56
CA ASP A 15 5.38 -0.69 -1.78
C ASP A 15 5.17 -0.54 -3.29
N LEU A 16 4.02 -1.01 -3.77
CA LEU A 16 3.64 -0.93 -5.18
C LEU A 16 2.82 0.33 -5.43
N GLY A 17 3.49 1.46 -5.58
CA GLY A 17 2.83 2.72 -5.95
C GLY A 17 2.55 2.84 -7.45
N GLY A 18 1.69 3.79 -7.81
CA GLY A 18 1.30 4.03 -9.21
C GLY A 18 2.44 4.51 -10.11
N THR A 19 3.45 5.19 -9.57
CA THR A 19 4.60 5.73 -10.33
C THR A 19 5.92 5.07 -9.97
N LYS A 20 6.04 4.58 -8.75
CA LYS A 20 7.27 3.99 -8.20
C LYS A 20 6.92 2.75 -7.40
N THR A 21 7.77 1.74 -7.52
CA THR A 21 7.75 0.52 -6.69
C THR A 21 9.00 0.51 -5.85
N GLU A 22 8.86 0.30 -4.55
CA GLU A 22 9.97 0.20 -3.61
C GLU A 22 10.01 -1.17 -2.95
N ALA A 23 11.19 -1.76 -2.86
CA ALA A 23 11.45 -2.99 -2.12
C ALA A 23 12.33 -2.70 -0.91
N LEU A 24 12.00 -3.31 0.21
CA LEU A 24 12.74 -3.24 1.46
C LEU A 24 12.91 -4.64 2.02
N LEU A 25 14.14 -4.98 2.44
CA LEU A 25 14.40 -6.17 3.24
C LEU A 25 14.82 -5.75 4.64
N LEU A 26 14.14 -6.28 5.63
CA LEU A 26 14.45 -6.12 7.04
C LEU A 26 14.98 -7.44 7.61
N SER A 27 16.02 -7.35 8.44
CA SER A 27 16.45 -8.45 9.31
C SER A 27 15.44 -8.67 10.44
N ALA A 28 15.65 -9.73 11.22
CA ALA A 28 14.83 -10.09 12.35
C ALA A 28 14.75 -9.00 13.43
N ASP A 29 15.81 -8.20 13.60
CA ASP A 29 15.87 -7.08 14.54
C ASP A 29 15.30 -5.76 13.98
N GLY A 30 14.83 -5.77 12.70
CA GLY A 30 14.26 -4.60 12.03
C GLY A 30 15.30 -3.73 11.32
N SER A 31 16.57 -4.12 11.27
CA SER A 31 17.60 -3.40 10.52
C SER A 31 17.37 -3.54 9.01
N VAL A 32 17.61 -2.45 8.26
CA VAL A 32 17.46 -2.46 6.80
C VAL A 32 18.67 -3.12 6.17
N LEU A 33 18.47 -4.28 5.53
CA LEU A 33 19.50 -5.02 4.79
C LEU A 33 19.54 -4.66 3.30
N PHE A 34 18.38 -4.31 2.73
CA PHE A 34 18.27 -3.93 1.31
C PHE A 34 17.15 -2.91 1.16
N ARG A 35 17.38 -1.94 0.27
CA ARG A 35 16.36 -0.99 -0.17
C ARG A 35 16.59 -0.61 -1.61
N ARG A 36 15.55 -0.72 -2.43
CA ARG A 36 15.62 -0.33 -3.83
C ARG A 36 14.28 0.21 -4.31
N ARG A 37 14.36 1.30 -5.07
CA ARG A 37 13.20 1.93 -5.71
C ARG A 37 13.39 1.93 -7.21
N ARG A 38 12.32 1.63 -7.95
CA ARG A 38 12.28 1.63 -9.42
C ARG A 38 10.97 2.25 -9.91
N PRO A 39 10.92 2.79 -11.15
CA PRO A 39 9.65 3.20 -11.77
C PRO A 39 8.70 2.00 -11.87
N THR A 40 7.40 2.25 -11.63
CA THR A 40 6.35 1.26 -11.88
C THR A 40 6.01 1.28 -13.38
N PRO A 41 6.13 0.18 -14.11
CA PRO A 41 5.91 0.14 -15.56
C PRO A 41 4.40 0.02 -15.90
N ARG A 42 3.59 0.97 -15.41
CA ARG A 42 2.13 0.89 -15.52
C ARG A 42 1.62 1.00 -16.97
N GLU A 43 2.34 1.71 -17.82
CA GLU A 43 2.00 1.88 -19.24
C GLU A 43 2.26 0.61 -20.05
N GLU A 44 3.12 -0.29 -19.54
CA GLU A 44 3.42 -1.60 -20.12
C GLU A 44 2.41 -2.68 -19.67
N GLY A 45 1.49 -2.34 -18.76
CA GLY A 45 0.42 -3.20 -18.30
C GLY A 45 0.76 -4.13 -17.14
N TYR A 46 -0.21 -5.00 -16.84
CA TYR A 46 -0.18 -5.86 -15.67
C TYR A 46 1.03 -6.79 -15.59
N GLU A 47 1.36 -7.48 -16.68
CA GLU A 47 2.45 -8.46 -16.72
C GLU A 47 3.82 -7.81 -16.46
N ALA A 48 4.02 -6.59 -16.93
CA ALA A 48 5.26 -5.84 -16.68
C ALA A 48 5.38 -5.45 -15.20
N ILE A 49 4.28 -5.06 -14.56
CA ILE A 49 4.24 -4.79 -13.11
C ILE A 49 4.53 -6.07 -12.33
N LEU A 50 3.87 -7.16 -12.68
CA LEU A 50 4.07 -8.47 -12.05
C LEU A 50 5.55 -8.90 -12.12
N GLY A 51 6.15 -8.80 -13.31
CA GLY A 51 7.57 -9.09 -13.53
C GLY A 51 8.50 -8.17 -12.75
N ARG A 52 8.17 -6.87 -12.66
CA ARG A 52 8.93 -5.89 -11.88
C ARG A 52 8.93 -6.23 -10.39
N VAL A 53 7.76 -6.49 -9.81
CA VAL A 53 7.62 -6.87 -8.39
C VAL A 53 8.38 -8.16 -8.11
N ALA A 54 8.19 -9.19 -8.94
CA ALA A 54 8.89 -10.46 -8.75
C ALA A 54 10.41 -10.32 -8.88
N GLY A 55 10.90 -9.50 -9.80
CA GLY A 55 12.32 -9.19 -9.95
C GLY A 55 12.90 -8.53 -8.69
N MET A 56 12.19 -7.53 -8.16
CA MET A 56 12.64 -6.83 -6.95
C MET A 56 12.61 -7.71 -5.69
N VAL A 57 11.63 -8.62 -5.58
CA VAL A 57 11.60 -9.62 -4.50
C VAL A 57 12.81 -10.56 -4.59
N ARG A 58 13.13 -11.06 -5.79
CA ARG A 58 14.31 -11.93 -5.99
C ARG A 58 15.62 -11.20 -5.69
N GLU A 59 15.74 -9.92 -6.08
CA GLU A 59 16.90 -9.10 -5.73
C GLU A 59 17.05 -8.96 -4.21
N ALA A 60 15.97 -8.65 -3.48
CA ALA A 60 16.00 -8.54 -2.03
C ALA A 60 16.30 -9.88 -1.35
N ALA A 61 15.71 -10.98 -1.83
CA ALA A 61 15.94 -12.32 -1.28
C ALA A 61 17.38 -12.81 -1.49
N ALA A 62 18.05 -12.36 -2.56
CA ALA A 62 19.45 -12.72 -2.84
C ALA A 62 20.45 -12.15 -1.81
N GLU A 63 20.05 -11.15 -1.02
CA GLU A 63 20.87 -10.63 0.09
C GLU A 63 20.82 -11.52 1.34
N LEU A 64 19.94 -12.51 1.35
CA LEU A 64 19.81 -13.46 2.45
C LEU A 64 20.66 -14.73 2.19
N PRO A 65 21.12 -15.39 3.26
CA PRO A 65 21.72 -16.72 3.12
C PRO A 65 20.75 -17.71 2.43
N PRO A 66 21.21 -18.66 1.64
CA PRO A 66 20.35 -19.58 0.89
C PRO A 66 19.35 -20.38 1.73
N SER A 67 19.66 -20.61 3.01
CA SER A 67 18.79 -21.32 3.96
C SER A 67 17.87 -20.38 4.77
N ALA A 68 17.98 -19.07 4.61
CA ALA A 68 17.17 -18.13 5.39
C ALA A 68 15.71 -18.11 4.94
N SER A 69 14.81 -18.13 5.89
CA SER A 69 13.39 -17.89 5.63
C SER A 69 13.05 -16.41 5.70
N TYR A 70 12.06 -15.99 4.95
CA TYR A 70 11.53 -14.64 5.02
C TYR A 70 10.01 -14.64 4.88
N THR A 71 9.38 -13.55 5.28
CA THR A 71 7.99 -13.26 4.98
C THR A 71 7.92 -12.22 3.87
N LEU A 72 6.86 -12.26 3.03
CA LEU A 72 6.65 -11.32 1.93
C LEU A 72 5.32 -10.61 2.08
N GLY A 73 5.39 -9.28 2.17
CA GLY A 73 4.23 -8.38 2.20
C GLY A 73 4.28 -7.36 1.07
N ILE A 74 3.12 -7.03 0.51
CA ILE A 74 2.98 -6.06 -0.59
C ILE A 74 1.86 -5.08 -0.24
N GLY A 75 2.20 -3.79 -0.16
CA GLY A 75 1.26 -2.69 -0.12
C GLY A 75 0.87 -2.30 -1.54
N ILE A 76 -0.42 -2.14 -1.80
CA ILE A 76 -0.96 -1.72 -3.09
C ILE A 76 -1.92 -0.54 -2.95
N PRO A 77 -2.02 0.36 -3.95
CA PRO A 77 -3.02 1.43 -3.96
C PRO A 77 -4.38 0.88 -4.37
N GLY A 78 -5.06 0.23 -3.45
CA GLY A 78 -6.33 -0.45 -3.66
C GLY A 78 -6.54 -1.59 -2.68
N SER A 79 -7.47 -2.48 -2.95
CA SER A 79 -7.79 -3.62 -2.07
C SER A 79 -8.03 -4.89 -2.87
N LEU A 80 -7.96 -6.03 -2.19
CA LEU A 80 -8.40 -7.31 -2.76
C LEU A 80 -9.87 -7.53 -2.44
N ASP A 81 -10.65 -7.90 -3.43
CA ASP A 81 -12.03 -8.33 -3.23
C ASP A 81 -12.07 -9.55 -2.28
N PRO A 82 -12.89 -9.51 -1.21
CA PRO A 82 -12.92 -10.59 -0.22
C PRO A 82 -13.50 -11.91 -0.75
N VAL A 83 -14.24 -11.89 -1.86
CA VAL A 83 -14.90 -13.05 -2.43
C VAL A 83 -14.00 -13.79 -3.42
N ASN A 84 -13.41 -13.04 -4.37
CA ASN A 84 -12.68 -13.63 -5.49
C ASN A 84 -11.17 -13.34 -5.46
N GLY A 85 -10.69 -12.47 -4.55
CA GLY A 85 -9.27 -12.13 -4.41
C GLY A 85 -8.70 -11.23 -5.50
N LEU A 86 -9.54 -10.70 -6.38
CA LEU A 86 -9.10 -9.81 -7.45
C LEU A 86 -8.84 -8.40 -6.91
N VAL A 87 -7.90 -7.70 -7.52
CA VAL A 87 -7.63 -6.29 -7.19
C VAL A 87 -8.81 -5.42 -7.61
N ARG A 88 -9.20 -4.49 -6.73
CA ARG A 88 -10.22 -3.48 -6.97
C ARG A 88 -9.82 -2.14 -6.36
N ASN A 89 -10.50 -1.07 -6.77
CA ASN A 89 -10.30 0.30 -6.27
C ASN A 89 -8.84 0.76 -6.33
N ALA A 90 -8.09 0.32 -7.33
CA ALA A 90 -6.70 0.69 -7.48
C ALA A 90 -6.54 1.91 -8.39
N ASN A 91 -5.74 2.91 -7.97
CA ASN A 91 -5.35 4.04 -8.81
C ASN A 91 -4.54 3.59 -10.03
N SER A 92 -3.79 2.50 -9.91
CA SER A 92 -3.19 1.79 -11.04
C SER A 92 -4.23 0.86 -11.67
N THR A 93 -5.04 1.42 -12.58
CA THR A 93 -6.20 0.73 -13.16
C THR A 93 -5.86 -0.58 -13.87
N CYS A 94 -4.63 -0.72 -14.39
CA CYS A 94 -4.14 -1.97 -15.00
C CYS A 94 -4.02 -3.15 -14.03
N LEU A 95 -4.12 -2.92 -12.72
CA LEU A 95 -4.17 -3.99 -11.71
C LEU A 95 -5.60 -4.50 -11.49
N ILE A 96 -6.62 -3.68 -11.78
CA ILE A 96 -8.02 -4.00 -11.45
C ILE A 96 -8.47 -5.24 -12.21
N GLY A 97 -9.12 -6.15 -11.48
CA GLY A 97 -9.64 -7.42 -12.03
C GLY A 97 -8.60 -8.53 -12.15
N HIS A 98 -7.34 -8.29 -11.78
CA HIS A 98 -6.29 -9.30 -11.79
C HIS A 98 -6.10 -9.96 -10.41
N ALA A 99 -5.67 -11.23 -10.43
CA ALA A 99 -5.42 -12.04 -9.24
C ALA A 99 -3.97 -11.86 -8.72
N LEU A 100 -3.55 -10.59 -8.49
CA LEU A 100 -2.17 -10.20 -8.20
C LEU A 100 -1.49 -11.08 -7.14
N LYS A 101 -2.19 -11.39 -6.05
CA LYS A 101 -1.66 -12.24 -4.98
C LYS A 101 -1.31 -13.63 -5.51
N SER A 102 -2.26 -14.31 -6.14
CA SER A 102 -2.09 -15.69 -6.63
C SER A 102 -1.05 -15.76 -7.76
N ASP A 103 -1.01 -14.74 -8.63
CA ASP A 103 -0.04 -14.68 -9.72
C ASP A 103 1.39 -14.50 -9.21
N LEU A 104 1.59 -13.65 -8.19
CA LEU A 104 2.88 -13.50 -7.53
C LEU A 104 3.28 -14.76 -6.75
N GLU A 105 2.35 -15.39 -6.04
CA GLU A 105 2.61 -16.66 -5.34
C GLU A 105 3.08 -17.76 -6.31
N ARG A 106 2.41 -17.87 -7.46
CA ARG A 106 2.80 -18.80 -8.52
C ARG A 106 4.18 -18.48 -9.13
N LEU A 107 4.43 -17.19 -9.40
CA LEU A 107 5.68 -16.74 -10.05
C LEU A 107 6.91 -16.85 -9.13
N LEU A 108 6.70 -16.64 -7.83
CA LEU A 108 7.76 -16.65 -6.82
C LEU A 108 7.92 -18.01 -6.12
N GLY A 109 6.90 -18.89 -6.17
CA GLY A 109 6.88 -20.12 -5.39
C GLY A 109 6.84 -19.84 -3.87
N HIS A 110 6.35 -18.68 -3.45
CA HIS A 110 6.41 -18.19 -2.08
C HIS A 110 5.07 -17.55 -1.66
N PRO A 111 4.59 -17.78 -0.43
CA PRO A 111 3.38 -17.13 0.07
C PRO A 111 3.50 -15.60 0.10
N VAL A 112 2.45 -14.90 -0.34
CA VAL A 112 2.40 -13.44 -0.42
C VAL A 112 1.24 -12.89 0.41
N ARG A 113 1.48 -11.86 1.19
CA ARG A 113 0.44 -11.06 1.83
C ARG A 113 0.27 -9.75 1.09
N VAL A 114 -0.95 -9.45 0.66
CA VAL A 114 -1.27 -8.19 -0.03
C VAL A 114 -2.25 -7.40 0.83
N ARG A 115 -1.98 -6.12 1.01
CA ARG A 115 -2.80 -5.16 1.77
C ARG A 115 -2.84 -3.81 1.05
N ASN A 116 -3.82 -3.00 1.42
CA ASN A 116 -3.82 -1.60 1.04
C ASN A 116 -2.61 -0.87 1.62
N ASP A 117 -2.05 0.09 0.90
CA ASP A 117 -0.87 0.87 1.27
C ASP A 117 -1.09 1.71 2.54
N ALA A 118 -2.25 2.37 2.68
CA ALA A 118 -2.58 3.15 3.86
C ALA A 118 -2.79 2.26 5.10
N ASP A 119 -3.30 1.04 4.92
CA ASP A 119 -3.38 0.03 5.98
C ASP A 119 -1.98 -0.41 6.43
N CYS A 120 -1.07 -0.63 5.48
CA CYS A 120 0.33 -0.96 5.79
C CYS A 120 1.01 0.16 6.56
N PHE A 121 0.85 1.41 6.12
CA PHE A 121 1.36 2.60 6.81
C PHE A 121 0.82 2.68 8.24
N THR A 122 -0.52 2.61 8.39
CA THR A 122 -1.16 2.71 9.71
C THR A 122 -0.71 1.61 10.66
N LEU A 123 -0.54 0.39 10.16
CA LEU A 123 -0.02 -0.73 10.95
C LEU A 123 1.42 -0.49 11.41
N ALA A 124 2.27 0.05 10.52
CA ALA A 124 3.65 0.37 10.85
C ALA A 124 3.73 1.45 11.94
N GLU A 125 2.95 2.53 11.80
CA GLU A 125 2.86 3.59 12.80
C GLU A 125 2.31 3.07 14.15
N CYS A 126 1.31 2.21 14.11
CA CYS A 126 0.71 1.61 15.30
C CYS A 126 1.71 0.72 16.07
N ARG A 127 2.54 -0.04 15.36
CA ARG A 127 3.46 -1.01 15.97
C ARG A 127 4.82 -0.44 16.33
N ALA A 128 5.37 0.45 15.51
CA ALA A 128 6.75 0.90 15.61
C ALA A 128 6.93 2.43 15.49
N GLY A 129 5.89 3.17 15.11
CA GLY A 129 5.93 4.61 14.91
C GLY A 129 5.21 5.41 15.99
N ALA A 130 4.63 6.55 15.59
CA ALA A 130 3.96 7.51 16.47
C ALA A 130 2.72 6.94 17.19
N GLY A 131 2.10 5.90 16.63
CA GLY A 131 0.94 5.21 17.20
C GLY A 131 1.28 4.12 18.23
N LYS A 132 2.55 3.89 18.52
CA LYS A 132 2.98 2.82 19.44
C LYS A 132 2.44 3.05 20.86
N GLY A 133 1.78 2.02 21.39
CA GLY A 133 1.21 2.05 22.75
C GLY A 133 -0.23 2.56 22.83
N TYR A 134 -0.80 3.01 21.72
CA TYR A 134 -2.22 3.38 21.67
C TYR A 134 -3.09 2.20 21.22
N GLY A 135 -4.24 1.99 21.89
CA GLY A 135 -5.19 0.93 21.56
C GLY A 135 -5.93 1.17 20.24
N LEU A 136 -6.05 2.45 19.81
CA LEU A 136 -6.66 2.84 18.54
C LEU A 136 -5.80 3.89 17.85
N VAL A 137 -5.46 3.64 16.59
CA VAL A 137 -4.68 4.53 15.73
C VAL A 137 -5.44 4.71 14.41
N PHE A 138 -5.64 5.95 14.01
CA PHE A 138 -6.11 6.32 12.69
C PHE A 138 -4.95 6.95 11.91
N GLY A 139 -4.45 6.23 10.92
CA GLY A 139 -3.40 6.71 10.03
C GLY A 139 -4.00 7.55 8.91
N ILE A 140 -3.40 8.70 8.64
CA ILE A 140 -3.80 9.62 7.57
C ILE A 140 -2.64 9.76 6.59
N ILE A 141 -2.91 9.51 5.32
CA ILE A 141 -1.99 9.78 4.21
C ILE A 141 -2.58 10.90 3.36
N MET A 142 -1.76 11.92 3.13
CA MET A 142 -2.04 13.01 2.19
C MET A 142 -0.86 13.12 1.22
N GLY A 143 -1.09 12.71 -0.02
CA GLY A 143 -0.11 12.71 -1.11
C GLY A 143 -0.78 13.10 -2.41
N THR A 144 -0.56 12.35 -3.48
CA THR A 144 -1.31 12.49 -4.75
C THR A 144 -2.82 12.34 -4.53
N GLY A 145 -3.23 11.42 -3.65
CA GLY A 145 -4.59 11.25 -3.14
C GLY A 145 -4.65 11.40 -1.62
N CYS A 146 -5.83 11.11 -1.03
CA CYS A 146 -6.05 11.03 0.41
C CYS A 146 -6.47 9.60 0.78
N GLY A 147 -5.70 8.96 1.63
CA GLY A 147 -6.00 7.64 2.16
C GLY A 147 -5.91 7.58 3.67
N GLY A 148 -6.36 6.50 4.25
CA GLY A 148 -6.24 6.26 5.68
C GLY A 148 -6.46 4.81 6.04
N GLY A 149 -6.05 4.44 7.24
CA GLY A 149 -6.25 3.12 7.80
C GLY A 149 -6.61 3.19 9.28
N ILE A 150 -7.20 2.14 9.77
CA ILE A 150 -7.57 2.00 11.18
C ILE A 150 -6.82 0.82 11.76
N CYS A 151 -6.07 1.05 12.83
CA CYS A 151 -5.42 -0.01 13.61
C CYS A 151 -5.98 0.00 15.03
N MET A 152 -6.50 -1.15 15.46
CA MET A 152 -7.04 -1.34 16.81
C MET A 152 -6.33 -2.52 17.44
N ASP A 153 -5.75 -2.33 18.63
CA ASP A 153 -5.02 -3.34 19.38
C ASP A 153 -3.91 -4.02 18.53
N GLY A 154 -3.19 -3.21 17.74
CA GLY A 154 -2.10 -3.69 16.89
C GLY A 154 -2.54 -4.45 15.63
N GLN A 155 -3.83 -4.41 15.28
CA GLN A 155 -4.40 -5.07 14.11
C GLN A 155 -5.16 -4.08 13.22
N VAL A 156 -4.93 -4.17 11.91
CA VAL A 156 -5.70 -3.40 10.93
C VAL A 156 -7.17 -3.81 10.93
N ARG A 157 -8.04 -2.83 10.84
CA ARG A 157 -9.50 -2.98 10.70
C ARG A 157 -9.93 -2.63 9.29
N GLU A 158 -9.97 -3.62 8.42
CA GLU A 158 -10.33 -3.42 7.00
C GLU A 158 -11.84 -3.17 6.79
N GLY A 159 -12.68 -3.52 7.78
CA GLY A 159 -14.14 -3.54 7.62
C GLY A 159 -14.63 -4.66 6.70
N PRO A 160 -15.96 -4.84 6.58
CA PRO A 160 -16.54 -5.93 5.79
C PRO A 160 -16.27 -5.80 4.29
N HIS A 161 -16.09 -4.58 3.81
CA HIS A 161 -15.81 -4.28 2.39
C HIS A 161 -14.34 -3.96 2.13
N ARG A 162 -13.45 -4.10 3.11
CA ARG A 162 -12.02 -3.77 3.04
C ARG A 162 -11.74 -2.35 2.56
N ILE A 163 -12.55 -1.41 3.00
CA ILE A 163 -12.46 0.03 2.72
C ILE A 163 -12.59 0.88 3.99
N ALA A 164 -12.38 0.29 5.16
CA ALA A 164 -12.36 1.07 6.40
C ALA A 164 -11.17 2.03 6.38
N GLY A 165 -11.44 3.29 6.73
CA GLY A 165 -10.39 4.32 6.69
C GLY A 165 -10.35 5.13 5.40
N GLU A 166 -11.18 4.85 4.41
CA GLU A 166 -11.28 5.59 3.12
C GLU A 166 -11.89 7.00 3.30
N TRP A 167 -11.36 7.77 4.24
CA TRP A 167 -11.86 9.10 4.62
C TRP A 167 -11.71 10.14 3.50
N GLY A 168 -10.75 9.94 2.60
CA GLY A 168 -10.53 10.81 1.44
C GLY A 168 -11.75 10.90 0.53
N HIS A 169 -12.61 9.88 0.54
CA HIS A 169 -13.84 9.83 -0.26
C HIS A 169 -15.10 10.23 0.52
N TYR A 170 -14.94 10.76 1.73
CA TYR A 170 -16.04 11.39 2.44
C TYR A 170 -16.38 12.76 1.80
N SER A 171 -17.62 12.93 1.35
CA SER A 171 -18.10 14.16 0.74
C SER A 171 -18.34 15.22 1.81
N VAL A 172 -17.60 16.32 1.74
CA VAL A 172 -17.75 17.49 2.62
C VAL A 172 -18.43 18.66 1.91
N ASP A 173 -18.51 18.62 0.59
CA ASP A 173 -19.22 19.61 -0.24
C ASP A 173 -19.99 18.90 -1.38
N PRO A 174 -21.28 18.62 -1.21
CA PRO A 174 -22.08 17.94 -2.24
C PRO A 174 -22.19 18.70 -3.58
N GLN A 175 -21.85 19.99 -3.60
CA GLN A 175 -21.81 20.81 -4.82
C GLN A 175 -20.37 21.00 -5.35
N GLY A 176 -19.39 20.47 -4.66
CA GLY A 176 -17.98 20.56 -5.02
C GLY A 176 -17.58 19.79 -6.27
N ALA A 177 -16.27 19.70 -6.50
CA ALA A 177 -15.69 19.02 -7.67
C ALA A 177 -16.10 17.54 -7.73
N GLU A 178 -16.19 17.00 -8.94
CA GLU A 178 -16.42 15.57 -9.15
C GLU A 178 -15.21 14.76 -8.70
N CYS A 179 -15.46 13.67 -7.99
CA CYS A 179 -14.45 12.69 -7.59
C CYS A 179 -14.57 11.44 -8.46
N TYR A 180 -13.45 10.79 -8.73
CA TYR A 180 -13.46 9.53 -9.51
C TYR A 180 -14.24 8.39 -8.84
N CYS A 181 -14.53 8.50 -7.53
CA CYS A 181 -15.41 7.56 -6.81
C CYS A 181 -16.91 7.75 -7.09
N ALA A 182 -17.26 8.62 -8.04
CA ALA A 182 -18.62 9.04 -8.42
C ALA A 182 -19.36 9.95 -7.40
N ASN A 183 -18.72 10.33 -6.30
CA ASN A 183 -19.23 11.37 -5.38
C ASN A 183 -18.75 12.76 -5.83
N ARG A 184 -19.27 13.80 -5.15
CA ARG A 184 -18.83 15.20 -5.34
C ARG A 184 -18.28 15.75 -4.02
N GLY A 185 -17.27 16.64 -4.14
CA GLY A 185 -16.70 17.35 -2.99
C GLY A 185 -16.10 16.45 -1.93
N CYS A 186 -15.50 15.34 -2.36
CA CYS A 186 -14.73 14.49 -1.48
C CYS A 186 -13.55 15.25 -0.89
N VAL A 187 -13.14 14.93 0.32
CA VAL A 187 -11.96 15.51 0.97
C VAL A 187 -10.75 15.48 0.04
N GLU A 188 -10.56 14.39 -0.68
CA GLU A 188 -9.46 14.22 -1.64
C GLU A 188 -9.45 15.30 -2.73
N THR A 189 -10.61 15.71 -3.23
CA THR A 189 -10.69 16.76 -4.26
C THR A 189 -10.31 18.16 -3.77
N LEU A 190 -10.15 18.33 -2.44
CA LEU A 190 -9.84 19.60 -1.82
C LEU A 190 -8.40 19.68 -1.31
N ILE A 191 -7.90 18.63 -0.65
CA ILE A 191 -6.63 18.69 0.11
C ILE A 191 -5.55 17.72 -0.36
N SER A 192 -5.83 16.85 -1.33
CA SER A 192 -4.78 16.03 -1.94
C SER A 192 -3.91 16.90 -2.88
N GLY A 193 -2.71 16.41 -3.22
CA GLY A 193 -1.85 17.07 -4.18
C GLY A 193 -2.58 17.33 -5.51
N SER A 194 -3.25 16.31 -6.07
CA SER A 194 -4.04 16.46 -7.29
C SER A 194 -5.24 17.39 -7.13
N GLY A 195 -5.87 17.41 -5.96
CA GLY A 195 -6.97 18.33 -5.65
C GLY A 195 -6.51 19.79 -5.61
N VAL A 196 -5.38 20.04 -4.94
CA VAL A 196 -4.76 21.38 -4.87
C VAL A 196 -4.32 21.85 -6.25
N GLU A 197 -3.63 20.99 -7.04
CA GLU A 197 -3.24 21.32 -8.42
C GLU A 197 -4.44 21.67 -9.29
N ALA A 198 -5.52 20.88 -9.20
CA ALA A 198 -6.76 21.12 -9.96
C ALA A 198 -7.44 22.43 -9.54
N ALA A 199 -7.48 22.72 -8.23
CA ALA A 199 -8.03 23.98 -7.71
C ALA A 199 -7.19 25.18 -8.18
N PHE A 200 -5.88 25.09 -8.08
CA PHE A 200 -4.97 26.13 -8.53
C PHE A 200 -5.12 26.40 -10.03
N PHE A 201 -5.15 25.35 -10.85
CA PHE A 201 -5.37 25.49 -12.30
C PHE A 201 -6.71 26.15 -12.64
N ARG A 202 -7.77 25.77 -11.91
CA ARG A 202 -9.09 26.37 -12.11
C ARG A 202 -9.11 27.87 -11.78
N ASP A 203 -8.42 28.25 -10.69
CA ASP A 203 -8.49 29.61 -10.15
C ASP A 203 -7.49 30.56 -10.83
N PHE A 204 -6.37 30.07 -11.31
CA PHE A 204 -5.26 30.86 -11.87
C PHE A 204 -4.95 30.54 -13.35
N GLY A 205 -5.44 29.46 -13.91
CA GLY A 205 -5.15 29.02 -15.29
C GLY A 205 -3.73 28.48 -15.50
N GLU A 206 -2.96 28.30 -14.45
CA GLU A 206 -1.57 27.82 -14.46
C GLU A 206 -1.45 26.47 -13.72
N ARG A 207 -0.41 25.72 -14.03
CA ARG A 207 -0.08 24.49 -13.28
C ARG A 207 0.95 24.80 -12.21
N LEU A 208 0.82 24.12 -11.06
CA LEU A 208 1.80 24.14 -9.97
C LEU A 208 3.09 23.45 -10.40
#